data_6feb7249a7cbaae3606597130052b9cb
#
_entry.id   6feb7249a7cbaae3606597130052b9cb
#
_cell.length_a   1.000
_cell.length_b   1.000
_cell.length_c   1.000
_cell.angle_alpha   90.00
_cell.angle_beta   90.00
_cell.angle_gamma   90.00
#
_symmetry.space_group_name_H-M   'P 1'
#
loop_
_entity.id
_entity.type
_entity.pdbx_description
1 polymer ?
#
loop_
_entity_poly.entity_id
_entity_poly.type
_entity_poly.pdbx_seq_one_letter_code
_entity_poly.pdbx_strand_id
1 'polypeptide(L)'
;MRLRQRGHAIRIEPELQGQHLKAWHFANLLRTDIVQRAYPWTRLMQEHRMRATLNVSVGERLRALLAWTLALSAAVALTGKGSFLLAFALFVAAIAANAHLFALFLRANGILFALGAIAFHQFAYLYASAAFVACRLGWSPGRSRPSTQRRSA
;
A
#
# COMPACT_ATOMS: atom_id res chain seq x y z
N MET A 1 12.13 -13.41 -10.22
CA MET A 1 13.04 -14.39 -9.59
C MET A 1 13.65 -15.35 -10.59
N ARG A 2 12.90 -15.94 -11.50
CA ARG A 2 13.42 -16.91 -12.49
C ARG A 2 14.60 -16.40 -13.33
N LEU A 3 14.60 -15.13 -13.74
CA LEU A 3 15.70 -14.53 -14.52
C LEU A 3 17.00 -14.46 -13.72
N ARG A 4 16.95 -14.00 -12.46
CA ARG A 4 18.12 -13.98 -11.57
C ARG A 4 18.66 -15.37 -11.26
N GLN A 5 17.77 -16.36 -11.06
CA GLN A 5 18.17 -17.75 -10.84
C GLN A 5 18.88 -18.38 -12.06
N ARG A 6 18.61 -17.87 -13.26
CA ARG A 6 19.27 -18.25 -14.52
C ARG A 6 20.51 -17.41 -14.83
N GLY A 7 20.99 -16.60 -13.88
CA GLY A 7 22.20 -15.79 -14.06
C GLY A 7 22.00 -14.49 -14.84
N HIS A 8 20.75 -14.13 -15.20
CA HIS A 8 20.51 -12.87 -15.92
C HIS A 8 20.56 -11.67 -14.97
N ALA A 9 21.24 -10.60 -15.41
CA ALA A 9 21.20 -9.31 -14.76
C ALA A 9 19.90 -8.56 -15.11
N ILE A 10 19.28 -7.92 -14.11
CA ILE A 10 18.14 -7.03 -14.33
C ILE A 10 18.66 -5.61 -14.12
N ARG A 11 18.61 -4.79 -15.18
CA ARG A 11 18.99 -3.38 -15.15
C ARG A 11 17.74 -2.52 -15.32
N ILE A 12 17.66 -1.46 -14.53
CA ILE A 12 16.67 -0.39 -14.72
C ILE A 12 17.30 0.62 -15.66
N GLU A 13 16.62 0.93 -16.76
CA GLU A 13 17.05 1.94 -17.71
C GLU A 13 16.18 3.20 -17.52
N PRO A 14 16.71 4.27 -16.89
CA PRO A 14 15.91 5.44 -16.53
C PRO A 14 15.40 6.23 -17.76
N GLU A 15 16.07 6.10 -18.88
CA GLU A 15 15.71 6.81 -20.12
C GLU A 15 14.57 6.11 -20.87
N LEU A 16 14.32 4.84 -20.60
CA LEU A 16 13.20 4.11 -21.16
C LEU A 16 11.92 4.42 -20.41
N GLN A 17 11.27 5.51 -20.79
CA GLN A 17 10.03 5.97 -20.16
C GLN A 17 8.80 5.55 -20.99
N GLY A 18 7.77 5.10 -20.32
CA GLY A 18 6.48 4.75 -20.90
C GLY A 18 5.32 5.46 -20.21
N GLN A 19 4.39 5.99 -20.99
CA GLN A 19 3.18 6.58 -20.43
C GLN A 19 2.13 5.49 -20.18
N HIS A 20 1.61 5.45 -18.95
CA HIS A 20 0.56 4.52 -18.58
C HIS A 20 -0.82 5.13 -18.91
N LEU A 21 -1.49 4.61 -19.93
CA LEU A 21 -2.76 5.14 -20.45
C LEU A 21 -4.01 4.71 -19.66
N LYS A 22 -3.85 3.98 -18.55
CA LYS A 22 -4.98 3.50 -17.76
C LYS A 22 -5.59 4.67 -16.95
N ALA A 23 -6.89 4.91 -17.16
CA ALA A 23 -7.66 5.81 -16.29
C ALA A 23 -7.88 5.13 -14.92
N TRP A 24 -7.47 5.83 -13.86
CA TRP A 24 -7.63 5.35 -12.49
C TRP A 24 -8.88 5.96 -11.87
N HIS A 25 -9.78 5.08 -11.39
CA HIS A 25 -10.87 5.43 -10.52
C HIS A 25 -10.63 4.83 -9.14
N PHE A 26 -11.13 5.45 -8.08
CA PHE A 26 -10.89 5.04 -6.70
C PHE A 26 -11.20 3.55 -6.46
N ALA A 27 -12.34 3.06 -6.93
CA ALA A 27 -12.71 1.64 -6.81
C ALA A 27 -11.73 0.70 -7.53
N ASN A 28 -11.27 1.09 -8.73
CA ASN A 28 -10.26 0.32 -9.47
C ASN A 28 -8.90 0.33 -8.78
N LEU A 29 -8.53 1.43 -8.14
CA LEU A 29 -7.31 1.56 -7.36
C LEU A 29 -7.33 0.59 -6.17
N LEU A 30 -8.38 0.63 -5.34
CA LEU A 30 -8.54 -0.28 -4.20
C LEU A 30 -8.55 -1.74 -4.63
N ARG A 31 -9.32 -2.07 -5.68
CA ARG A 31 -9.36 -3.44 -6.19
C ARG A 31 -7.98 -3.90 -6.68
N THR A 32 -7.26 -3.05 -7.38
CA THR A 32 -5.90 -3.37 -7.86
C THR A 32 -4.95 -3.57 -6.70
N ASP A 33 -4.98 -2.70 -5.70
CA ASP A 33 -4.08 -2.79 -4.56
C ASP A 33 -4.38 -4.01 -3.69
N ILE A 34 -5.63 -4.32 -3.43
CA ILE A 34 -6.02 -5.46 -2.58
C ILE A 34 -5.89 -6.78 -3.34
N VAL A 35 -6.54 -6.89 -4.51
CA VAL A 35 -6.69 -8.17 -5.21
C VAL A 35 -5.49 -8.50 -6.10
N GLN A 36 -4.92 -7.49 -6.77
CA GLN A 36 -3.85 -7.71 -7.75
C GLN A 36 -2.45 -7.45 -7.20
N ARG A 37 -2.32 -6.81 -6.03
CA ARG A 37 -1.04 -6.53 -5.38
C ARG A 37 -0.93 -7.21 -4.02
N ALA A 38 -1.71 -6.80 -3.01
CA ALA A 38 -1.55 -7.29 -1.64
C ALA A 38 -1.71 -8.81 -1.55
N TYR A 39 -2.76 -9.38 -2.17
CA TYR A 39 -3.01 -10.81 -2.13
C TYR A 39 -1.91 -11.65 -2.81
N PRO A 40 -1.54 -11.41 -4.10
CA PRO A 40 -0.50 -12.20 -4.74
C PRO A 40 0.87 -12.04 -4.07
N TRP A 41 1.22 -10.83 -3.59
CA TRP A 41 2.45 -10.60 -2.87
C TRP A 41 2.50 -11.36 -1.54
N THR A 42 1.41 -11.37 -0.78
CA THR A 42 1.32 -12.10 0.48
C THR A 42 1.49 -13.59 0.25
N ARG A 43 0.84 -14.15 -0.75
CA ARG A 43 1.01 -15.56 -1.14
C ARG A 43 2.45 -15.87 -1.55
N LEU A 44 3.03 -15.04 -2.40
CA LEU A 44 4.41 -15.22 -2.85
C LEU A 44 5.40 -15.21 -1.70
N MET A 45 5.19 -14.32 -0.71
CA MET A 45 6.01 -14.27 0.51
C MET A 45 5.86 -15.54 1.37
N GLN A 46 4.65 -16.10 1.45
CA GLN A 46 4.40 -17.35 2.19
C GLN A 46 5.08 -18.54 1.51
N GLU A 47 4.94 -18.66 0.19
CA GLU A 47 5.44 -19.77 -0.59
C GLU A 47 6.98 -19.78 -0.70
N HIS A 48 7.60 -18.61 -0.79
CA HIS A 48 9.02 -18.49 -1.15
C HIS A 48 9.91 -17.93 -0.03
N ARG A 49 9.40 -17.75 1.19
CA ARG A 49 10.13 -17.16 2.32
C ARG A 49 10.94 -15.91 1.94
N MET A 50 10.34 -15.05 1.13
CA MET A 50 11.01 -13.83 0.63
C MET A 50 11.41 -12.91 1.78
N ARG A 51 12.60 -12.32 1.65
CA ARG A 51 13.04 -11.25 2.57
C ARG A 51 12.06 -10.09 2.52
N ALA A 52 11.80 -9.49 3.69
CA ALA A 52 11.02 -8.27 3.78
C ALA A 52 11.79 -7.11 3.11
N THR A 53 11.37 -6.75 1.89
CA THR A 53 11.95 -5.67 1.09
C THR A 53 10.89 -4.69 0.65
N LEU A 54 11.26 -3.46 0.33
CA LEU A 54 10.36 -2.41 -0.14
C LEU A 54 9.15 -2.22 0.80
N ASN A 55 7.93 -2.30 0.27
CA ASN A 55 6.67 -2.04 0.97
C ASN A 55 6.33 -3.04 2.10
N VAL A 56 7.14 -4.05 2.34
CA VAL A 56 6.99 -5.03 3.42
C VAL A 56 8.16 -5.02 4.40
N SER A 57 9.00 -4.01 4.32
CA SER A 57 10.10 -3.79 5.28
C SER A 57 9.56 -3.62 6.71
N VAL A 58 10.43 -3.80 7.71
CA VAL A 58 10.06 -3.59 9.11
C VAL A 58 9.56 -2.16 9.33
N GLY A 59 10.20 -1.17 8.70
CA GLY A 59 9.78 0.23 8.76
C GLY A 59 8.33 0.44 8.27
N GLU A 60 7.96 -0.18 7.13
CA GLU A 60 6.59 -0.08 6.62
C GLU A 60 5.55 -0.76 7.52
N ARG A 61 5.92 -1.85 8.18
CA ARG A 61 5.04 -2.51 9.16
C ARG A 61 4.81 -1.64 10.39
N LEU A 62 5.86 -0.95 10.87
CA LEU A 62 5.74 -0.01 11.98
C LEU A 62 4.88 1.21 11.61
N ARG A 63 5.01 1.72 10.39
CA ARG A 63 4.15 2.79 9.88
C ARG A 63 2.69 2.35 9.74
N ALA A 64 2.44 1.13 9.29
CA ALA A 64 1.10 0.55 9.25
C ALA A 64 0.50 0.39 10.66
N LEU A 65 1.30 -0.07 11.64
CA LEU A 65 0.88 -0.15 13.03
C LEU A 65 0.55 1.25 13.59
N LEU A 66 1.38 2.24 13.29
CA LEU A 66 1.14 3.64 13.67
C LEU A 66 -0.16 4.18 13.07
N ALA A 67 -0.46 3.85 11.80
CA ALA A 67 -1.72 4.24 11.17
C ALA A 67 -2.94 3.60 11.86
N TRP A 68 -2.86 2.34 12.27
CA TRP A 68 -3.91 1.68 13.04
C TRP A 68 -4.08 2.28 14.45
N THR A 69 -3.00 2.54 15.17
CA THR A 69 -3.07 3.17 16.49
C THR A 69 -3.64 4.58 16.41
N LEU A 70 -3.29 5.34 15.38
CA LEU A 70 -3.89 6.64 15.09
C LEU A 70 -5.39 6.52 14.83
N ALA A 71 -5.81 5.62 13.94
CA ALA A 71 -7.23 5.45 13.59
C ALA A 71 -8.07 5.03 14.82
N LEU A 72 -7.58 4.08 15.60
CA LEU A 72 -8.25 3.63 16.84
C LEU A 72 -8.30 4.73 17.91
N SER A 73 -7.19 5.44 18.13
CA SER A 73 -7.14 6.56 19.09
C SER A 73 -8.09 7.68 18.69
N ALA A 74 -8.14 8.04 17.41
CA ALA A 74 -9.08 9.04 16.89
C ALA A 74 -10.55 8.58 17.07
N ALA A 75 -10.85 7.33 16.74
CA ALA A 75 -12.20 6.78 16.92
C ALA A 75 -12.64 6.81 18.38
N VAL A 76 -11.76 6.41 19.33
CA VAL A 76 -12.07 6.46 20.77
C VAL A 76 -12.19 7.90 21.27
N ALA A 77 -11.36 8.84 20.78
CA ALA A 77 -11.48 10.25 21.13
C ALA A 77 -12.83 10.84 20.70
N LEU A 78 -13.33 10.47 19.52
CA LEU A 78 -14.64 10.92 19.01
C LEU A 78 -15.83 10.43 19.87
N THR A 79 -15.67 9.34 20.62
CA THR A 79 -16.71 8.89 21.59
C THR A 79 -16.68 9.65 22.92
N GLY A 80 -15.77 10.61 23.07
CA GLY A 80 -15.55 11.34 24.33
C GLY A 80 -14.80 10.52 25.41
N LYS A 81 -14.41 9.28 25.13
CA LYS A 81 -13.70 8.41 26.08
C LYS A 81 -12.18 8.41 25.90
N GLY A 82 -11.68 9.04 24.84
CA GLY A 82 -10.26 9.08 24.49
C GLY A 82 -9.66 10.47 24.56
N SER A 83 -8.34 10.55 24.43
CA SER A 83 -7.58 11.78 24.43
C SER A 83 -7.38 12.30 23.00
N PHE A 84 -7.90 13.48 22.70
CA PHE A 84 -7.60 14.18 21.43
C PHE A 84 -6.11 14.55 21.32
N LEU A 85 -5.45 14.84 22.44
CA LEU A 85 -4.02 15.12 22.46
C LEU A 85 -3.21 13.91 21.99
N LEU A 86 -3.58 12.69 22.45
CA LEU A 86 -2.94 11.45 22.00
C LEU A 86 -3.17 11.22 20.50
N ALA A 87 -4.40 11.38 20.01
CA ALA A 87 -4.70 11.23 18.58
C ALA A 87 -3.91 12.24 17.74
N PHE A 88 -3.80 13.49 18.19
CA PHE A 88 -3.00 14.51 17.54
C PHE A 88 -1.51 14.19 17.55
N ALA A 89 -0.96 13.74 18.67
CA ALA A 89 0.45 13.34 18.75
C ALA A 89 0.76 12.17 17.81
N LEU A 90 -0.11 11.17 17.70
CA LEU A 90 0.01 10.05 16.77
C LEU A 90 -0.09 10.53 15.30
N PHE A 91 -0.95 11.50 15.02
CA PHE A 91 -1.06 12.11 13.68
C PHE A 91 0.25 12.81 13.30
N VAL A 92 0.81 13.62 14.18
CA VAL A 92 2.11 14.28 13.96
C VAL A 92 3.21 13.22 13.76
N ALA A 93 3.24 12.16 14.56
CA ALA A 93 4.19 11.07 14.41
C ALA A 93 4.03 10.35 13.05
N ALA A 94 2.81 10.12 12.58
CA ALA A 94 2.54 9.52 11.27
C ALA A 94 3.02 10.39 10.11
N ILE A 95 2.87 11.72 10.21
CA ILE A 95 3.42 12.67 9.23
C ILE A 95 4.95 12.63 9.29
N ALA A 96 5.55 12.71 10.47
CA ALA A 96 7.00 12.70 10.65
C ALA A 96 7.64 11.41 10.11
N ALA A 97 7.02 10.25 10.36
CA ALA A 97 7.48 8.97 9.85
C ALA A 97 7.52 8.88 8.31
N ASN A 98 6.74 9.73 7.62
CA ASN A 98 6.64 9.80 6.17
C ASN A 98 7.05 11.17 5.60
N ALA A 99 7.74 11.99 6.39
CA ALA A 99 8.04 13.40 6.06
C ALA A 99 8.72 13.57 4.71
N HIS A 100 9.65 12.68 4.35
CA HIS A 100 10.34 12.72 3.06
C HIS A 100 9.38 12.57 1.88
N LEU A 101 8.45 11.63 1.95
CA LEU A 101 7.42 11.41 0.93
C LEU A 101 6.48 12.62 0.81
N PHE A 102 6.03 13.16 1.94
CA PHE A 102 5.12 14.31 1.93
C PHE A 102 5.80 15.60 1.48
N ALA A 103 7.08 15.79 1.81
CA ALA A 103 7.87 16.89 1.27
C ALA A 103 8.02 16.81 -0.26
N LEU A 104 8.18 15.61 -0.81
CA LEU A 104 8.18 15.39 -2.26
C LEU A 104 6.84 15.79 -2.88
N PHE A 105 5.72 15.36 -2.32
CA PHE A 105 4.38 15.70 -2.82
C PHE A 105 4.10 17.21 -2.73
N LEU A 106 4.51 17.85 -1.63
CA LEU A 106 4.37 19.28 -1.45
C LEU A 106 5.15 20.07 -2.52
N ARG A 107 6.38 19.65 -2.81
CA ARG A 107 7.23 20.30 -3.81
C ARG A 107 6.74 20.09 -5.24
N ALA A 108 6.23 18.88 -5.55
CA ALA A 108 5.82 18.52 -6.91
C ALA A 108 4.42 19.04 -7.28
N ASN A 109 3.46 19.07 -6.32
CA ASN A 109 2.05 19.29 -6.61
C ASN A 109 1.37 20.31 -5.65
N GLY A 110 2.08 20.91 -4.75
CA GLY A 110 1.58 21.94 -3.82
C GLY A 110 0.81 21.39 -2.63
N ILE A 111 0.34 22.32 -1.79
CA ILE A 111 -0.19 22.01 -0.45
C ILE A 111 -1.49 21.20 -0.48
N LEU A 112 -2.43 21.51 -1.37
CA LEU A 112 -3.72 20.81 -1.43
C LEU A 112 -3.54 19.35 -1.80
N PHE A 113 -2.66 19.08 -2.76
CA PHE A 113 -2.31 17.71 -3.12
C PHE A 113 -1.62 16.99 -1.96
N ALA A 114 -0.68 17.63 -1.27
CA ALA A 114 0.04 17.03 -0.15
C ALA A 114 -0.92 16.66 1.00
N LEU A 115 -1.89 17.51 1.34
CA LEU A 115 -2.91 17.21 2.35
C LEU A 115 -3.77 16.01 1.97
N GLY A 116 -4.24 15.95 0.73
CA GLY A 116 -4.97 14.79 0.20
C GLY A 116 -4.11 13.51 0.21
N ALA A 117 -2.84 13.64 -0.17
CA ALA A 117 -1.89 12.53 -0.16
C ALA A 117 -1.60 12.00 1.25
N ILE A 118 -1.52 12.87 2.28
CA ILE A 118 -1.39 12.46 3.69
C ILE A 118 -2.57 11.59 4.10
N ALA A 119 -3.80 12.09 3.89
CA ALA A 119 -5.03 11.37 4.25
C ALA A 119 -5.12 10.02 3.52
N PHE A 120 -4.90 10.03 2.20
CA PHE A 120 -4.93 8.81 1.39
C PHE A 120 -3.84 7.82 1.79
N HIS A 121 -2.65 8.29 2.12
CA HIS A 121 -1.53 7.42 2.51
C HIS A 121 -1.79 6.70 3.84
N GLN A 122 -2.37 7.38 4.84
CA GLN A 122 -2.80 6.73 6.07
C GLN A 122 -3.89 5.68 5.80
N PHE A 123 -4.88 6.01 4.98
CA PHE A 123 -5.91 5.07 4.55
C PHE A 123 -5.31 3.86 3.81
N ALA A 124 -4.29 4.09 2.96
CA ALA A 124 -3.61 3.01 2.24
C ALA A 124 -2.90 2.02 3.18
N TYR A 125 -2.30 2.48 4.27
CA TYR A 125 -1.75 1.58 5.29
C TYR A 125 -2.83 0.70 5.93
N LEU A 126 -4.00 1.25 6.22
CA LEU A 126 -5.10 0.51 6.85
C LEU A 126 -5.58 -0.62 5.94
N TYR A 127 -6.01 -0.31 4.70
CA TYR A 127 -6.57 -1.35 3.83
C TYR A 127 -5.51 -2.34 3.34
N ALA A 128 -4.28 -1.90 3.07
CA ALA A 128 -3.23 -2.80 2.59
C ALA A 128 -2.79 -3.78 3.67
N SER A 129 -2.62 -3.31 4.92
CA SER A 129 -2.29 -4.19 6.04
C SER A 129 -3.45 -5.11 6.43
N ALA A 130 -4.70 -4.63 6.38
CA ALA A 130 -5.88 -5.47 6.58
C ALA A 130 -5.97 -6.58 5.52
N ALA A 131 -5.74 -6.26 4.25
CA ALA A 131 -5.69 -7.25 3.17
C ALA A 131 -4.57 -8.28 3.37
N PHE A 132 -3.39 -7.83 3.83
CA PHE A 132 -2.28 -8.73 4.18
C PHE A 132 -2.67 -9.70 5.30
N VAL A 133 -3.24 -9.20 6.40
CA VAL A 133 -3.67 -10.03 7.53
C VAL A 133 -4.79 -10.99 7.11
N ALA A 134 -5.80 -10.51 6.39
CA ALA A 134 -6.89 -11.35 5.88
C ALA A 134 -6.36 -12.50 5.01
N CYS A 135 -5.44 -12.22 4.10
CA CYS A 135 -4.79 -13.25 3.29
C CYS A 135 -4.02 -14.27 4.14
N ARG A 136 -3.32 -13.81 5.18
CA ARG A 136 -2.62 -14.69 6.13
C ARG A 136 -3.58 -15.61 6.90
N LEU A 137 -4.79 -15.14 7.17
CA LEU A 137 -5.87 -15.89 7.83
C LEU A 137 -6.68 -16.78 6.86
N GLY A 138 -6.26 -16.88 5.59
CA GLY A 138 -6.88 -17.77 4.61
C GLY A 138 -7.88 -17.11 3.66
N TRP A 139 -8.09 -15.78 3.75
CA TRP A 139 -8.93 -15.08 2.78
C TRP A 139 -8.34 -15.20 1.36
N SER A 140 -9.22 -15.50 0.40
CA SER A 140 -8.87 -15.58 -1.01
C SER A 140 -9.91 -14.81 -1.83
N PRO A 141 -9.54 -13.78 -2.58
CA PRO A 141 -10.48 -13.17 -3.52
C PRO A 141 -10.87 -14.22 -4.55
N GLY A 142 -12.19 -14.40 -4.78
CA GLY A 142 -12.69 -15.35 -5.77
C GLY A 142 -11.92 -15.23 -7.08
N ARG A 143 -11.50 -16.34 -7.65
CA ARG A 143 -10.83 -16.36 -8.95
C ARG A 143 -11.81 -15.77 -9.98
N SER A 144 -11.54 -14.55 -10.46
CA SER A 144 -12.10 -14.12 -11.73
C SER A 144 -11.64 -15.15 -12.78
N ARG A 145 -12.59 -15.93 -13.31
CA ARG A 145 -12.30 -16.85 -14.43
C ARG A 145 -11.54 -16.04 -15.48
N PRO A 146 -10.41 -16.55 -16.00
CA PRO A 146 -9.78 -15.93 -17.16
C PRO A 146 -10.86 -15.90 -18.26
N SER A 147 -11.13 -14.72 -18.79
CA SER A 147 -11.90 -14.62 -20.02
C SER A 147 -11.19 -15.50 -21.05
N THR A 148 -11.78 -16.61 -21.40
CA THR A 148 -11.36 -17.43 -22.54
C THR A 148 -11.34 -16.49 -23.74
N GLN A 149 -10.16 -16.05 -24.09
CA GLN A 149 -9.91 -15.38 -25.35
C GLN A 149 -10.39 -16.35 -26.43
N ARG A 150 -11.59 -16.10 -26.99
CA ARG A 150 -12.03 -16.76 -28.20
C ARG A 150 -10.94 -16.54 -29.24
N ARG A 151 -10.11 -17.55 -29.47
CA ARG A 151 -9.34 -17.64 -30.69
C ARG A 151 -10.37 -17.85 -31.80
N SER A 152 -10.73 -16.76 -32.45
CA SER A 152 -11.33 -16.82 -33.80
C SER A 152 -10.21 -17.25 -34.74
N ALA A 153 -10.39 -18.44 -35.29
CA ALA A 153 -9.67 -18.97 -36.42
C ALA A 153 -9.91 -18.10 -37.67
#